data_02574ddef3f570a33f5aea44298e89cc
#
_entry.id   02574ddef3f570a33f5aea44298e89cc
#
_cell.length_a   1.000
_cell.length_b   1.000
_cell.length_c   1.000
_cell.angle_alpha   90.00
_cell.angle_beta   90.00
_cell.angle_gamma   90.00
#
_symmetry.space_group_name_H-M   'P 1'
#
loop_
_entity.id
_entity.type
_entity.pdbx_description
1 polymer ?
#
loop_
_entity_poly.entity_id
_entity_poly.type
_entity_poly.pdbx_seq_one_letter_code
_entity_poly.pdbx_strand_id
1 'polypeptide(L)'
;MNKIKLKKPLSVLCAVGISLLLFASDIYAAENVQCDAEVSFRGDYANDEPQTAEEQYQEMLNDPNISDEECQKFWNKMFKTASARSTNITMTVLGVPYYQQETNYYCGPATAKQTVTYLAGSAETQSEIWEQVKSQEVNATVGDYLKNYVNSKQSINTYGLKKPDSVTEMSEDIYYDLSRGVPVILWIRVQTTGGNWLYTTDGHFLNASGINTDGSLIEVTDPYIGWVSGHNYITGKYWVTAQEAYDATMARNLGYYK
;
A
#
# COMPACT_ATOMS: atom_id res chain seq x y z
N MET A 1 -53.86 62.57 4.42
CA MET A 1 -53.48 61.20 4.34
C MET A 1 -51.95 61.13 4.08
N ASN A 2 -51.15 61.11 5.15
CA ASN A 2 -49.69 61.14 5.08
C ASN A 2 -49.14 59.75 5.33
N LYS A 3 -48.39 59.22 4.36
CA LYS A 3 -47.67 57.97 4.49
C LYS A 3 -46.32 58.21 5.16
N ILE A 4 -46.16 57.65 6.34
CA ILE A 4 -44.90 57.63 7.11
C ILE A 4 -44.01 56.52 6.54
N LYS A 5 -42.81 56.89 6.04
CA LYS A 5 -41.79 55.98 5.64
C LYS A 5 -40.92 55.62 6.88
N LEU A 6 -40.94 54.34 7.31
CA LEU A 6 -40.02 53.85 8.30
C LEU A 6 -38.63 53.63 7.68
N LYS A 7 -37.62 54.28 8.25
CA LYS A 7 -36.20 54.01 7.96
C LYS A 7 -35.77 52.82 8.80
N LYS A 8 -35.13 51.84 8.16
CA LYS A 8 -34.48 50.72 8.83
C LYS A 8 -33.18 51.19 9.53
N PRO A 9 -32.90 50.72 10.75
CA PRO A 9 -31.60 51.02 11.38
C PRO A 9 -30.49 50.14 10.77
N LEU A 10 -29.35 50.76 10.56
CA LEU A 10 -28.11 50.16 10.12
C LEU A 10 -27.44 49.48 11.33
N SER A 11 -27.45 48.16 11.43
CA SER A 11 -26.74 47.43 12.45
C SER A 11 -25.27 47.31 12.04
N VAL A 12 -24.40 47.99 12.79
CA VAL A 12 -22.97 47.86 12.74
C VAL A 12 -22.63 46.52 13.38
N LEU A 13 -22.17 45.54 12.58
CA LEU A 13 -21.56 44.30 13.10
C LEU A 13 -20.10 44.59 13.46
N CYS A 14 -19.81 44.67 14.75
CA CYS A 14 -18.46 44.57 15.25
C CYS A 14 -17.94 43.13 15.00
N ALA A 15 -17.05 42.99 14.04
CA ALA A 15 -16.28 41.79 13.87
C ALA A 15 -15.24 41.72 15.01
N VAL A 16 -15.53 40.96 16.05
CA VAL A 16 -14.52 40.51 17.02
C VAL A 16 -13.75 39.39 16.36
N GLY A 17 -12.53 39.71 15.94
CA GLY A 17 -11.58 38.74 15.45
C GLY A 17 -11.13 37.81 16.59
N ILE A 18 -11.77 36.67 16.72
CA ILE A 18 -11.23 35.56 17.49
C ILE A 18 -10.23 34.87 16.56
N SER A 19 -8.94 35.17 16.77
CA SER A 19 -7.85 34.37 16.23
C SER A 19 -7.89 33.02 16.93
N LEU A 20 -8.64 32.06 16.38
CA LEU A 20 -8.46 30.66 16.68
C LEU A 20 -7.12 30.27 16.07
N LEU A 21 -6.10 30.18 16.89
CA LEU A 21 -4.94 29.35 16.61
C LEU A 21 -5.45 27.89 16.57
N LEU A 22 -5.89 27.47 15.40
CA LEU A 22 -6.04 26.08 15.06
C LEU A 22 -4.61 25.51 15.07
N PHE A 23 -4.26 24.83 16.16
CA PHE A 23 -3.27 23.79 16.05
C PHE A 23 -3.83 22.81 15.01
N ALA A 24 -3.30 22.90 13.80
CA ALA A 24 -3.44 21.85 12.82
C ALA A 24 -2.72 20.64 13.38
N SER A 25 -3.42 19.87 14.23
CA SER A 25 -3.13 18.46 14.31
C SER A 25 -3.34 17.95 12.88
N ASP A 26 -2.28 17.44 12.27
CA ASP A 26 -2.30 16.84 10.94
C ASP A 26 -3.23 15.61 10.94
N ILE A 27 -4.52 15.85 10.99
CA ILE A 27 -5.54 14.90 10.57
C ILE A 27 -5.49 14.94 9.06
N TYR A 28 -4.56 14.19 8.47
CA TYR A 28 -4.62 13.89 7.06
C TYR A 28 -5.93 13.14 6.85
N ALA A 29 -6.90 13.85 6.33
CA ALA A 29 -8.14 13.27 5.86
C ALA A 29 -7.77 12.10 4.95
N ALA A 30 -8.18 10.91 5.35
CA ALA A 30 -8.10 9.76 4.48
C ALA A 30 -9.02 10.07 3.29
N GLU A 31 -8.44 10.58 2.19
CA GLU A 31 -9.18 10.69 0.94
C GLU A 31 -9.74 9.31 0.62
N ASN A 32 -10.96 9.26 0.16
CA ASN A 32 -11.68 8.02 -0.16
C ASN A 32 -10.78 7.08 -0.95
N VAL A 33 -10.34 6.00 -0.32
CA VAL A 33 -9.71 4.87 -1.00
C VAL A 33 -10.84 4.09 -1.65
N GLN A 34 -11.24 4.52 -2.82
CA GLN A 34 -12.23 3.82 -3.62
C GLN A 34 -11.48 2.89 -4.56
N CYS A 35 -11.43 1.62 -4.18
CA CYS A 35 -11.01 0.56 -5.08
C CYS A 35 -12.26 0.14 -5.87
N ASP A 36 -12.41 0.64 -7.08
CA ASP A 36 -13.56 0.34 -7.92
C ASP A 36 -13.42 -1.04 -8.55
N ALA A 37 -13.99 -2.08 -7.94
CA ALA A 37 -14.25 -3.34 -8.63
C ALA A 37 -15.34 -4.18 -7.92
N GLU A 38 -16.37 -4.57 -8.64
CA GLU A 38 -17.27 -5.64 -8.25
C GLU A 38 -16.62 -7.00 -8.57
N VAL A 39 -16.27 -7.79 -7.57
CA VAL A 39 -15.69 -9.13 -7.78
C VAL A 39 -16.15 -10.14 -6.74
N SER A 40 -16.31 -11.38 -7.17
CA SER A 40 -16.63 -12.52 -6.33
C SER A 40 -15.47 -12.91 -5.41
N PHE A 41 -15.79 -13.14 -4.14
CA PHE A 41 -14.89 -13.58 -3.07
C PHE A 41 -14.06 -14.80 -3.46
N ARG A 42 -12.75 -14.75 -3.29
CA ARG A 42 -11.83 -15.89 -3.29
C ARG A 42 -11.23 -16.06 -1.90
N GLY A 43 -11.13 -17.31 -1.46
CA GLY A 43 -10.72 -17.67 -0.11
C GLY A 43 -9.28 -17.30 0.28
N ASP A 44 -8.97 -17.43 1.57
CA ASP A 44 -7.64 -17.21 2.14
C ASP A 44 -6.60 -18.23 1.61
N TYR A 45 -5.51 -17.75 1.04
CA TYR A 45 -4.34 -18.54 0.64
C TYR A 45 -3.20 -18.31 1.63
N ALA A 46 -3.32 -18.89 2.82
CA ALA A 46 -2.44 -18.57 3.95
C ALA A 46 -1.09 -19.30 3.97
N ASN A 47 -0.78 -20.20 3.02
CA ASN A 47 0.36 -21.12 3.12
C ASN A 47 1.26 -21.22 1.88
N ASP A 48 1.17 -20.29 0.94
CA ASP A 48 2.01 -20.37 -0.26
C ASP A 48 3.38 -19.73 0.01
N GLU A 49 4.45 -20.44 -0.37
CA GLU A 49 5.81 -19.92 -0.38
C GLU A 49 5.89 -18.69 -1.32
N PRO A 50 6.73 -17.69 -1.01
CA PRO A 50 6.88 -16.52 -1.86
C PRO A 50 7.40 -16.90 -3.23
N GLN A 51 6.68 -16.52 -4.28
CA GLN A 51 7.10 -16.73 -5.66
C GLN A 51 8.32 -15.88 -6.00
N THR A 52 9.30 -16.50 -6.64
CA THR A 52 10.40 -15.78 -7.29
C THR A 52 9.91 -15.05 -8.54
N ALA A 53 10.65 -14.06 -9.02
CA ALA A 53 10.32 -13.40 -10.28
C ALA A 53 10.31 -14.37 -11.47
N GLU A 54 11.10 -15.45 -11.41
CA GLU A 54 11.09 -16.52 -12.43
C GLU A 54 9.81 -17.34 -12.37
N GLU A 55 9.36 -17.73 -11.17
CA GLU A 55 8.11 -18.48 -11.00
C GLU A 55 6.91 -17.63 -11.43
N GLN A 56 6.91 -16.34 -11.12
CA GLN A 56 5.90 -15.40 -11.59
C GLN A 56 5.88 -15.31 -13.12
N TYR A 57 7.05 -15.25 -13.77
CA TYR A 57 7.14 -15.28 -15.23
C TYR A 57 6.60 -16.58 -15.82
N GLN A 58 6.89 -17.73 -15.23
CA GLN A 58 6.37 -19.02 -15.64
C GLN A 58 4.85 -19.10 -15.48
N GLU A 59 4.28 -18.52 -14.45
CA GLU A 59 2.83 -18.40 -14.26
C GLU A 59 2.20 -17.52 -15.34
N MET A 60 2.80 -16.38 -15.66
CA MET A 60 2.35 -15.50 -16.74
C MET A 60 2.34 -16.20 -18.11
N LEU A 61 3.36 -17.02 -18.40
CA LEU A 61 3.41 -17.80 -19.64
C LEU A 61 2.29 -18.83 -19.76
N ASN A 62 1.75 -19.29 -18.65
CA ASN A 62 0.69 -20.29 -18.60
C ASN A 62 -0.72 -19.67 -18.47
N ASP A 63 -0.84 -18.35 -18.28
CA ASP A 63 -2.14 -17.67 -18.20
C ASP A 63 -2.62 -17.30 -19.63
N PRO A 64 -3.74 -17.89 -20.09
CA PRO A 64 -4.26 -17.63 -21.43
C PRO A 64 -4.77 -16.19 -21.64
N ASN A 65 -4.89 -15.39 -20.58
CA ASN A 65 -5.33 -14.01 -20.65
C ASN A 65 -4.15 -13.03 -20.74
N ILE A 66 -2.92 -13.50 -20.58
CA ILE A 66 -1.70 -12.70 -20.67
C ILE A 66 -1.06 -12.96 -22.04
N SER A 67 -0.77 -11.89 -22.77
CA SER A 67 -0.14 -12.01 -24.09
C SER A 67 1.35 -12.31 -23.99
N ASP A 68 1.91 -12.96 -25.03
CA ASP A 68 3.35 -13.19 -25.15
C ASP A 68 4.15 -11.87 -25.06
N GLU A 69 3.57 -10.77 -25.54
CA GLU A 69 4.20 -9.44 -25.49
C GLU A 69 4.30 -8.94 -24.04
N GLU A 70 3.29 -9.15 -23.22
CA GLU A 70 3.30 -8.79 -21.79
C GLU A 70 4.30 -9.66 -21.02
N CYS A 71 4.32 -10.96 -21.25
CA CYS A 71 5.32 -11.87 -20.70
C CYS A 71 6.74 -11.41 -21.08
N GLN A 72 6.96 -11.06 -22.35
CA GLN A 72 8.28 -10.62 -22.81
C GLN A 72 8.67 -9.25 -22.24
N LYS A 73 7.71 -8.33 -22.03
CA LYS A 73 7.96 -7.05 -21.34
C LYS A 73 8.36 -7.30 -19.89
N PHE A 74 7.63 -8.16 -19.19
CA PHE A 74 7.97 -8.54 -17.81
C PHE A 74 9.39 -9.13 -17.76
N TRP A 75 9.69 -10.17 -18.57
CA TRP A 75 11.01 -10.77 -18.65
C TRP A 75 12.12 -9.74 -18.91
N ASN A 76 11.94 -8.91 -19.92
CA ASN A 76 12.94 -7.91 -20.28
C ASN A 76 13.17 -6.90 -19.16
N LYS A 77 12.13 -6.52 -18.44
CA LYS A 77 12.19 -5.58 -17.35
C LYS A 77 12.86 -6.20 -16.12
N MET A 78 12.50 -7.41 -15.75
CA MET A 78 12.99 -8.07 -14.55
C MET A 78 14.41 -8.64 -14.70
N PHE A 79 14.74 -9.15 -15.88
CA PHE A 79 15.99 -9.91 -16.08
C PHE A 79 17.01 -9.25 -17.00
N LYS A 80 16.61 -8.49 -18.03
CA LYS A 80 17.59 -7.83 -18.91
C LYS A 80 18.24 -6.59 -18.30
N THR A 81 17.51 -5.83 -17.50
CA THR A 81 18.09 -4.68 -16.78
C THR A 81 19.05 -5.12 -15.69
N ALA A 82 18.80 -6.27 -15.06
CA ALA A 82 19.66 -6.88 -14.05
C ALA A 82 20.92 -7.53 -14.63
N SER A 83 20.81 -8.14 -15.82
CA SER A 83 21.90 -8.88 -16.49
C SER A 83 23.11 -8.01 -16.89
N ALA A 84 22.95 -6.70 -16.92
CA ALA A 84 24.07 -5.79 -17.25
C ALA A 84 24.99 -5.48 -16.05
N ARG A 85 24.65 -5.87 -14.82
CA ARG A 85 25.40 -5.48 -13.61
C ARG A 85 25.90 -6.59 -12.70
N SER A 86 25.36 -7.80 -12.76
CA SER A 86 25.87 -8.90 -11.90
C SER A 86 25.41 -10.27 -12.37
N THR A 87 26.30 -11.27 -12.28
CA THR A 87 26.03 -12.69 -12.57
C THR A 87 25.46 -13.44 -11.37
N ASN A 88 25.26 -12.80 -10.22
CA ASN A 88 24.71 -13.39 -9.00
C ASN A 88 23.76 -12.40 -8.31
N ILE A 89 22.51 -12.30 -8.78
CA ILE A 89 21.47 -11.59 -8.06
C ILE A 89 20.90 -12.53 -7.01
N THR A 90 21.15 -12.23 -5.74
CA THR A 90 20.49 -12.89 -4.61
C THR A 90 19.28 -12.05 -4.23
N MET A 91 18.18 -12.70 -3.82
CA MET A 91 16.98 -12.02 -3.36
C MET A 91 16.81 -12.28 -1.86
N THR A 92 16.43 -11.25 -1.12
CA THR A 92 15.93 -11.39 0.24
C THR A 92 14.40 -11.33 0.17
N VAL A 93 13.76 -12.47 0.41
CA VAL A 93 12.29 -12.60 0.33
C VAL A 93 11.77 -13.17 1.63
N LEU A 94 10.72 -12.55 2.17
CA LEU A 94 10.03 -13.00 3.37
C LEU A 94 8.78 -13.80 3.00
N GLY A 95 8.51 -14.87 3.73
CA GLY A 95 7.28 -15.67 3.61
C GLY A 95 6.06 -14.92 4.19
N VAL A 96 5.86 -13.65 3.82
CA VAL A 96 4.67 -12.89 4.25
C VAL A 96 3.43 -13.57 3.68
N PRO A 97 2.47 -14.03 4.52
CA PRO A 97 1.28 -14.72 4.02
C PRO A 97 0.38 -13.76 3.24
N TYR A 98 -0.20 -14.26 2.16
CA TYR A 98 -1.19 -13.50 1.40
C TYR A 98 -2.57 -13.66 2.02
N TYR A 99 -3.23 -12.55 2.28
CA TYR A 99 -4.66 -12.46 2.60
C TYR A 99 -5.30 -11.44 1.67
N GLN A 100 -6.19 -11.91 0.79
CA GLN A 100 -6.98 -11.01 -0.03
C GLN A 100 -7.84 -10.11 0.85
N GLN A 101 -7.93 -8.83 0.54
CA GLN A 101 -8.84 -7.94 1.24
C GLN A 101 -10.30 -8.37 1.01
N GLU A 102 -11.10 -8.39 2.07
CA GLU A 102 -12.48 -8.90 2.06
C GLU A 102 -13.47 -7.88 1.50
N THR A 103 -13.12 -6.59 1.48
CA THR A 103 -13.91 -5.50 0.89
C THR A 103 -13.01 -4.56 0.11
N ASN A 104 -13.60 -3.69 -0.71
CA ASN A 104 -12.85 -2.72 -1.50
C ASN A 104 -12.07 -1.66 -0.70
N TYR A 105 -12.26 -1.56 0.62
CA TYR A 105 -11.57 -0.62 1.52
C TYR A 105 -10.78 -1.31 2.64
N TYR A 106 -10.64 -2.65 2.63
CA TYR A 106 -9.90 -3.41 3.64
C TYR A 106 -8.41 -3.61 3.31
N CYS A 107 -7.83 -2.81 2.43
CA CYS A 107 -6.39 -2.91 2.16
C CYS A 107 -5.54 -2.78 3.44
N GLY A 108 -5.85 -1.84 4.33
CA GLY A 108 -5.17 -1.69 5.60
C GLY A 108 -5.35 -2.89 6.53
N PRO A 109 -6.57 -3.33 6.85
CA PRO A 109 -6.81 -4.55 7.63
C PRO A 109 -6.12 -5.79 7.07
N ALA A 110 -6.17 -6.01 5.75
CA ALA A 110 -5.52 -7.15 5.12
C ALA A 110 -3.99 -7.07 5.23
N THR A 111 -3.39 -5.91 4.93
CA THR A 111 -1.95 -5.67 5.09
C THR A 111 -1.51 -5.85 6.54
N ALA A 112 -2.27 -5.33 7.50
CA ALA A 112 -1.98 -5.54 8.93
C ALA A 112 -2.07 -7.03 9.31
N LYS A 113 -3.09 -7.75 8.83
CA LYS A 113 -3.23 -9.19 9.05
C LYS A 113 -2.01 -9.95 8.51
N GLN A 114 -1.57 -9.65 7.29
CA GLN A 114 -0.38 -10.23 6.68
C GLN A 114 0.87 -10.00 7.54
N THR A 115 1.13 -8.73 7.90
CA THR A 115 2.29 -8.33 8.71
C THR A 115 2.28 -8.98 10.09
N VAL A 116 1.16 -8.91 10.81
CA VAL A 116 1.05 -9.45 12.17
C VAL A 116 1.10 -10.98 12.15
N THR A 117 0.45 -11.64 11.20
CA THR A 117 0.55 -13.10 11.06
C THR A 117 2.00 -13.52 10.81
N TYR A 118 2.72 -12.83 9.96
CA TYR A 118 4.12 -13.12 9.68
C TYR A 118 5.00 -12.95 10.94
N LEU A 119 4.85 -11.84 11.67
CA LEU A 119 5.72 -11.51 12.82
C LEU A 119 5.32 -12.21 14.12
N ALA A 120 4.04 -12.47 14.34
CA ALA A 120 3.52 -13.03 15.59
C ALA A 120 2.85 -14.42 15.45
N GLY A 121 2.80 -14.98 14.23
CA GLY A 121 2.24 -16.30 13.94
C GLY A 121 0.71 -16.33 13.76
N SER A 122 -0.02 -15.30 14.19
CA SER A 122 -1.47 -15.18 13.99
C SER A 122 -1.92 -13.73 14.13
N ALA A 123 -3.05 -13.40 13.53
CA ALA A 123 -3.72 -12.10 13.67
C ALA A 123 -5.24 -12.28 13.76
N GLU A 124 -5.93 -11.23 14.16
CA GLU A 124 -7.40 -11.16 14.15
C GLU A 124 -7.94 -11.21 12.71
N THR A 125 -9.26 -11.38 12.59
CA THR A 125 -9.97 -11.24 11.31
C THR A 125 -9.84 -9.81 10.75
N GLN A 126 -9.96 -9.65 9.44
CA GLN A 126 -9.91 -8.32 8.83
C GLN A 126 -11.00 -7.39 9.37
N SER A 127 -12.18 -7.94 9.70
CA SER A 127 -13.26 -7.16 10.30
C SER A 127 -12.93 -6.65 11.70
N GLU A 128 -12.28 -7.47 12.55
CA GLU A 128 -11.84 -7.05 13.90
C GLU A 128 -10.71 -6.02 13.82
N ILE A 129 -9.79 -6.18 12.86
CA ILE A 129 -8.73 -5.20 12.61
C ILE A 129 -9.33 -3.88 12.12
N TRP A 130 -10.32 -3.94 11.21
CA TRP A 130 -11.01 -2.76 10.70
C TRP A 130 -11.57 -1.88 11.81
N GLU A 131 -12.21 -2.45 12.81
CA GLU A 131 -12.76 -1.70 13.95
C GLU A 131 -11.69 -0.91 14.73
N GLN A 132 -10.42 -1.29 14.61
CA GLN A 132 -9.30 -0.65 15.30
C GLN A 132 -8.54 0.35 14.43
N VAL A 133 -8.64 0.24 13.09
CA VAL A 133 -7.82 1.04 12.17
C VAL A 133 -8.62 2.00 11.28
N LYS A 134 -9.96 1.90 11.29
CA LYS A 134 -10.83 2.72 10.45
C LYS A 134 -10.88 4.18 10.86
N SER A 135 -11.09 5.05 9.88
CA SER A 135 -11.54 6.42 10.13
C SER A 135 -12.96 6.44 10.72
N GLN A 136 -13.26 7.44 11.55
CA GLN A 136 -14.62 7.67 12.05
C GLN A 136 -15.50 8.42 11.03
N GLU A 137 -14.90 9.00 10.01
CA GLU A 137 -15.59 9.89 9.07
C GLU A 137 -15.85 9.24 7.71
N VAL A 138 -14.95 8.37 7.27
CA VAL A 138 -14.97 7.76 5.93
C VAL A 138 -14.57 6.28 5.99
N ASN A 139 -14.96 5.50 4.98
CA ASN A 139 -14.55 4.10 4.84
C ASN A 139 -13.09 3.99 4.37
N ALA A 140 -12.17 4.32 5.26
CA ALA A 140 -10.73 4.28 4.98
C ALA A 140 -9.94 3.89 6.23
N THR A 141 -8.77 3.29 6.02
CA THR A 141 -7.79 3.02 7.07
C THR A 141 -7.02 4.29 7.41
N VAL A 142 -6.90 4.60 8.70
CA VAL A 142 -6.01 5.66 9.19
C VAL A 142 -4.62 5.08 9.39
N GLY A 143 -3.62 5.64 8.72
CA GLY A 143 -2.26 5.10 8.74
C GLY A 143 -1.64 5.02 10.13
N ASP A 144 -1.84 6.03 10.98
CA ASP A 144 -1.38 5.99 12.38
C ASP A 144 -2.08 4.92 13.22
N TYR A 145 -3.37 4.66 12.97
CA TYR A 145 -4.08 3.59 13.67
C TYR A 145 -3.57 2.23 13.20
N LEU A 146 -3.34 2.06 11.89
CA LEU A 146 -2.72 0.86 11.31
C LEU A 146 -1.37 0.56 11.97
N LYS A 147 -0.47 1.54 11.99
CA LYS A 147 0.84 1.46 12.64
C LYS A 147 0.72 1.08 14.13
N ASN A 148 -0.16 1.76 14.85
CA ASN A 148 -0.35 1.50 16.28
C ASN A 148 -0.92 0.10 16.52
N TYR A 149 -1.86 -0.35 15.69
CA TYR A 149 -2.37 -1.71 15.74
C TYR A 149 -1.23 -2.72 15.54
N VAL A 150 -0.47 -2.62 14.45
CA VAL A 150 0.64 -3.55 14.18
C VAL A 150 1.64 -3.55 15.36
N ASN A 151 2.03 -2.39 15.86
CA ASN A 151 2.95 -2.29 17.01
C ASN A 151 2.38 -2.93 18.28
N SER A 152 1.06 -2.92 18.47
CA SER A 152 0.43 -3.53 19.65
C SER A 152 0.35 -5.06 19.61
N LYS A 153 0.51 -5.68 18.41
CA LYS A 153 0.29 -7.10 18.19
C LYS A 153 1.57 -7.94 18.04
N GLN A 154 2.71 -7.29 17.96
CA GLN A 154 4.00 -7.95 17.85
C GLN A 154 5.07 -7.15 18.61
N SER A 155 6.21 -7.78 18.90
CA SER A 155 7.33 -7.17 19.64
C SER A 155 8.67 -7.25 18.91
N ILE A 156 8.64 -7.66 17.64
CA ILE A 156 9.84 -7.87 16.82
C ILE A 156 10.39 -6.53 16.33
N ASN A 157 9.49 -5.61 15.94
CA ASN A 157 9.83 -4.28 15.43
C ASN A 157 8.91 -3.20 16.02
N THR A 158 9.37 -1.96 16.01
CA THR A 158 8.54 -0.78 16.30
C THR A 158 8.41 0.03 15.02
N TYR A 159 7.30 -0.13 14.33
CA TYR A 159 7.02 0.59 13.10
C TYR A 159 6.86 2.09 13.36
N GLY A 160 7.56 2.88 12.55
CA GLY A 160 7.47 4.32 12.49
C GLY A 160 7.21 4.78 11.06
N LEU A 161 6.53 5.91 10.88
CA LEU A 161 6.40 6.53 9.56
C LEU A 161 7.75 7.12 9.13
N LYS A 162 8.22 6.78 7.93
CA LYS A 162 9.39 7.37 7.30
C LYS A 162 9.04 7.87 5.90
N LYS A 163 9.50 9.07 5.56
CA LYS A 163 9.45 9.64 4.22
C LYS A 163 10.86 9.61 3.64
N PRO A 164 11.10 8.88 2.56
CA PRO A 164 12.43 8.80 1.96
C PRO A 164 12.75 10.05 1.13
N ASP A 165 14.01 10.47 1.14
CA ASP A 165 14.50 11.57 0.31
C ASP A 165 14.86 11.11 -1.11
N SER A 166 15.06 9.80 -1.31
CA SER A 166 15.43 9.22 -2.59
C SER A 166 15.00 7.76 -2.73
N VAL A 167 14.97 7.26 -3.98
CA VAL A 167 14.75 5.84 -4.27
C VAL A 167 15.83 4.96 -3.63
N THR A 168 17.07 5.44 -3.60
CA THR A 168 18.19 4.71 -2.99
C THR A 168 17.98 4.53 -1.48
N GLU A 169 17.61 5.61 -0.79
CA GLU A 169 17.31 5.55 0.64
C GLU A 169 16.15 4.59 0.94
N MET A 170 15.08 4.66 0.15
CA MET A 170 13.95 3.73 0.31
C MET A 170 14.39 2.27 0.11
N SER A 171 15.19 1.99 -0.91
CA SER A 171 15.69 0.64 -1.17
C SER A 171 16.60 0.14 -0.05
N GLU A 172 17.49 0.97 0.46
CA GLU A 172 18.38 0.64 1.58
C GLU A 172 17.59 0.36 2.85
N ASP A 173 16.56 1.14 3.14
CA ASP A 173 15.67 0.93 4.28
C ASP A 173 14.91 -0.39 4.16
N ILE A 174 14.32 -0.66 2.98
CA ILE A 174 13.60 -1.92 2.72
C ILE A 174 14.57 -3.10 2.84
N TYR A 175 15.74 -3.02 2.21
CA TYR A 175 16.75 -4.08 2.31
C TYR A 175 17.15 -4.35 3.78
N TYR A 176 17.40 -3.29 4.54
CA TYR A 176 17.77 -3.39 5.94
C TYR A 176 16.70 -4.10 6.77
N ASP A 177 15.42 -3.71 6.61
CA ASP A 177 14.33 -4.30 7.39
C ASP A 177 14.03 -5.74 6.96
N LEU A 178 13.97 -6.02 5.65
CA LEU A 178 13.77 -7.38 5.15
C LEU A 178 14.91 -8.32 5.57
N SER A 179 16.15 -7.84 5.60
CA SER A 179 17.32 -8.65 6.06
C SER A 179 17.22 -9.06 7.54
N ARG A 180 16.40 -8.36 8.32
CA ARG A 180 16.10 -8.67 9.73
C ARG A 180 14.80 -9.45 9.91
N GLY A 181 14.13 -9.82 8.80
CA GLY A 181 12.85 -10.52 8.85
C GLY A 181 11.66 -9.57 9.15
N VAL A 182 11.75 -8.30 8.81
CA VAL A 182 10.70 -7.31 9.05
C VAL A 182 10.14 -6.82 7.71
N PRO A 183 8.88 -7.12 7.36
CA PRO A 183 8.24 -6.56 6.17
C PRO A 183 7.99 -5.06 6.35
N VAL A 184 8.06 -4.30 5.25
CA VAL A 184 7.82 -2.85 5.25
C VAL A 184 6.41 -2.58 4.71
N ILE A 185 5.61 -1.79 5.42
CA ILE A 185 4.26 -1.44 4.97
C ILE A 185 4.34 -0.19 4.10
N LEU A 186 4.05 -0.35 2.81
CA LEU A 186 3.97 0.76 1.86
C LEU A 186 2.57 1.37 1.87
N TRP A 187 2.52 2.69 1.80
CA TRP A 187 1.29 3.44 1.58
C TRP A 187 1.41 4.17 0.25
N ILE A 188 0.71 3.68 -0.77
CA ILE A 188 0.92 4.05 -2.16
C ILE A 188 -0.29 4.75 -2.80
N ARG A 189 -0.01 5.53 -3.86
CA ARG A 189 -0.95 6.00 -4.87
C ARG A 189 -0.40 5.65 -6.26
N VAL A 190 -1.20 5.02 -7.09
CA VAL A 190 -0.84 4.69 -8.48
C VAL A 190 -1.80 5.38 -9.42
N GLN A 191 -1.34 6.40 -10.14
CA GLN A 191 -2.18 7.23 -11.00
C GLN A 191 -2.29 6.73 -12.43
N THR A 192 -1.32 5.95 -12.88
CA THR A 192 -1.29 5.39 -14.23
C THR A 192 -0.87 3.93 -14.18
N THR A 193 -1.62 3.08 -14.88
CA THR A 193 -1.14 1.75 -15.22
C THR A 193 -0.11 1.89 -16.33
N GLY A 194 1.08 1.48 -16.08
CA GLY A 194 2.20 1.51 -17.03
C GLY A 194 3.44 1.18 -16.24
N GLY A 195 4.02 0.06 -16.52
CA GLY A 195 5.06 -0.46 -15.68
C GLY A 195 4.62 -1.77 -15.02
N ASN A 196 4.99 -1.98 -13.74
CA ASN A 196 4.67 -3.22 -13.02
C ASN A 196 3.44 -3.07 -12.10
N TRP A 197 2.89 -1.86 -11.93
CA TRP A 197 1.63 -1.71 -11.21
C TRP A 197 0.47 -2.21 -12.07
N LEU A 198 -0.34 -3.09 -11.51
CA LEU A 198 -1.40 -3.84 -12.21
C LEU A 198 -2.73 -3.09 -12.24
N TYR A 199 -2.89 -2.04 -11.44
CA TYR A 199 -4.11 -1.23 -11.33
C TYR A 199 -3.78 0.19 -10.86
N THR A 200 -4.74 1.10 -10.97
CA THR A 200 -4.65 2.45 -10.41
C THR A 200 -5.33 2.50 -9.04
N THR A 201 -4.82 3.33 -8.13
CA THR A 201 -5.43 3.56 -6.82
C THR A 201 -5.11 4.95 -6.30
N ASP A 202 -6.08 5.59 -5.67
CA ASP A 202 -5.86 6.86 -4.97
C ASP A 202 -5.21 6.70 -3.59
N GLY A 203 -5.21 5.49 -3.05
CA GLY A 203 -4.54 5.17 -1.80
C GLY A 203 -4.70 3.70 -1.46
N HIS A 204 -3.58 3.03 -1.19
CA HIS A 204 -3.57 1.60 -0.90
C HIS A 204 -2.44 1.25 0.05
N PHE A 205 -2.69 0.25 0.90
CA PHE A 205 -1.68 -0.36 1.78
C PHE A 205 -1.33 -1.74 1.27
N LEU A 206 -0.04 -2.04 1.23
CA LEU A 206 0.51 -3.36 0.91
C LEU A 206 1.86 -3.55 1.60
N ASN A 207 2.40 -4.77 1.60
CA ASN A 207 3.72 -5.06 2.15
C ASN A 207 4.78 -5.12 1.06
N ALA A 208 5.93 -4.47 1.26
CA ALA A 208 7.17 -4.89 0.62
C ALA A 208 7.67 -6.12 1.38
N SER A 209 7.74 -7.25 0.68
CA SER A 209 8.07 -8.57 1.22
C SER A 209 9.37 -9.15 0.68
N GLY A 210 9.93 -8.57 -0.37
CA GLY A 210 11.21 -8.97 -0.94
C GLY A 210 11.95 -7.84 -1.62
N ILE A 211 13.26 -8.01 -1.77
CA ILE A 211 14.15 -7.10 -2.47
C ILE A 211 15.34 -7.87 -3.05
N ASN A 212 15.81 -7.48 -4.22
CA ASN A 212 17.03 -8.02 -4.78
C ASN A 212 18.27 -7.29 -4.22
N THR A 213 19.46 -7.91 -4.37
CA THR A 213 20.70 -7.43 -3.74
C THR A 213 21.17 -6.06 -4.23
N ASP A 214 20.82 -5.65 -5.45
CA ASP A 214 21.17 -4.32 -5.95
C ASP A 214 20.11 -3.26 -5.64
N GLY A 215 19.03 -3.63 -4.95
CA GLY A 215 17.97 -2.74 -4.52
C GLY A 215 17.09 -2.20 -5.66
N SER A 216 17.18 -2.77 -6.86
CA SER A 216 16.45 -2.27 -8.03
C SER A 216 15.02 -2.80 -8.15
N LEU A 217 14.73 -3.94 -7.52
CA LEU A 217 13.44 -4.64 -7.56
C LEU A 217 12.93 -4.90 -6.15
N ILE A 218 11.64 -4.66 -5.96
CA ILE A 218 10.91 -4.88 -4.70
C ILE A 218 9.75 -5.82 -4.98
N GLU A 219 9.70 -6.96 -4.25
CA GLU A 219 8.51 -7.79 -4.21
C GLU A 219 7.48 -7.16 -3.28
N VAL A 220 6.25 -7.14 -3.72
CA VAL A 220 5.12 -6.71 -2.91
C VAL A 220 4.15 -7.86 -2.66
N THR A 221 3.60 -7.92 -1.43
CA THR A 221 2.44 -8.75 -1.10
C THR A 221 1.23 -7.83 -1.02
N ASP A 222 0.39 -7.91 -2.05
CA ASP A 222 -0.68 -6.96 -2.32
C ASP A 222 -2.07 -7.57 -2.08
N PRO A 223 -2.81 -7.12 -1.07
CA PRO A 223 -4.11 -7.69 -0.74
C PRO A 223 -5.19 -7.45 -1.80
N TYR A 224 -4.98 -6.52 -2.75
CA TYR A 224 -5.96 -6.19 -3.77
C TYR A 224 -5.87 -7.04 -5.03
N ILE A 225 -4.77 -7.76 -5.24
CA ILE A 225 -4.49 -8.43 -6.51
C ILE A 225 -5.59 -9.41 -6.96
N GLY A 226 -6.22 -10.11 -6.03
CA GLY A 226 -7.34 -11.02 -6.34
C GLY A 226 -8.60 -10.33 -6.87
N TRP A 227 -8.66 -9.00 -6.81
CA TRP A 227 -9.75 -8.17 -7.35
C TRP A 227 -9.43 -7.61 -8.74
N VAL A 228 -8.20 -7.78 -9.21
CA VAL A 228 -7.76 -7.26 -10.51
C VAL A 228 -8.20 -8.23 -11.60
N SER A 229 -9.07 -7.75 -12.51
CA SER A 229 -9.58 -8.55 -13.61
C SER A 229 -8.45 -8.97 -14.55
N GLY A 230 -8.45 -10.25 -14.97
CA GLY A 230 -7.46 -10.78 -15.90
C GLY A 230 -6.13 -11.18 -15.26
N HIS A 231 -5.93 -10.94 -13.96
CA HIS A 231 -4.74 -11.36 -13.25
C HIS A 231 -5.10 -12.41 -12.19
N ASN A 232 -4.50 -13.57 -12.33
CA ASN A 232 -4.77 -14.73 -11.48
C ASN A 232 -3.59 -15.02 -10.55
N TYR A 233 -2.99 -13.95 -9.96
CA TYR A 233 -1.91 -14.12 -9.00
C TYR A 233 -2.45 -14.77 -7.72
N ILE A 234 -2.25 -16.06 -7.60
CA ILE A 234 -2.74 -16.89 -6.49
C ILE A 234 -2.13 -16.42 -5.17
N THR A 235 -0.90 -15.95 -5.20
CA THR A 235 -0.14 -15.55 -4.01
C THR A 235 -0.29 -14.07 -3.66
N GLY A 236 -0.90 -13.26 -4.52
CA GLY A 236 -0.97 -11.80 -4.34
C GLY A 236 0.38 -11.10 -4.34
N LYS A 237 1.44 -11.77 -4.87
CA LYS A 237 2.82 -11.27 -4.87
C LYS A 237 3.27 -10.99 -6.28
N TYR A 238 3.96 -9.87 -6.45
CA TYR A 238 4.58 -9.51 -7.72
C TYR A 238 5.72 -8.51 -7.50
N TRP A 239 6.53 -8.31 -8.52
CA TRP A 239 7.70 -7.44 -8.46
C TRP A 239 7.43 -6.11 -9.14
N VAL A 240 7.87 -5.04 -8.49
CA VAL A 240 7.91 -3.68 -9.05
C VAL A 240 9.35 -3.18 -9.00
N THR A 241 9.70 -2.20 -9.83
CA THR A 241 11.00 -1.54 -9.67
C THR A 241 11.00 -0.66 -8.42
N ALA A 242 12.16 -0.50 -7.80
CA ALA A 242 12.32 0.40 -6.66
C ALA A 242 11.89 1.84 -7.00
N GLN A 243 12.11 2.28 -8.25
CA GLN A 243 11.66 3.59 -8.71
C GLN A 243 10.13 3.69 -8.73
N GLU A 244 9.43 2.66 -9.22
CA GLU A 244 7.96 2.64 -9.20
C GLU A 244 7.39 2.62 -7.79
N ALA A 245 7.99 1.84 -6.89
CA ALA A 245 7.58 1.81 -5.48
C ALA A 245 7.81 3.17 -4.81
N TYR A 246 8.94 3.81 -5.07
CA TYR A 246 9.25 5.15 -4.57
C TYR A 246 8.25 6.19 -5.11
N ASP A 247 8.03 6.23 -6.42
CA ASP A 247 7.12 7.19 -7.06
C ASP A 247 5.69 7.03 -6.54
N ALA A 248 5.21 5.79 -6.40
CA ALA A 248 3.88 5.50 -5.85
C ALA A 248 3.74 5.91 -4.38
N THR A 249 4.77 5.70 -3.56
CA THR A 249 4.83 6.12 -2.16
C THR A 249 4.87 7.65 -2.06
N MET A 250 5.70 8.31 -2.87
CA MET A 250 5.85 9.76 -2.86
C MET A 250 4.66 10.49 -3.49
N ALA A 251 3.86 9.84 -4.36
CA ALA A 251 2.64 10.41 -4.91
C ALA A 251 1.60 10.78 -3.83
N ARG A 252 1.69 10.20 -2.64
CA ARG A 252 0.90 10.59 -1.45
C ARG A 252 1.61 11.63 -0.57
N ASN A 253 2.88 11.86 -0.79
CA ASN A 253 3.73 12.75 0.02
C ASN A 253 3.79 12.35 1.52
N LEU A 254 3.53 11.09 1.85
CA LEU A 254 3.44 10.59 3.22
C LEU A 254 4.62 9.70 3.61
N GLY A 255 4.93 8.65 2.86
CA GLY A 255 5.99 7.70 3.16
C GLY A 255 5.49 6.28 3.39
N TYR A 256 6.27 5.50 4.13
CA TYR A 256 6.02 4.09 4.46
C TYR A 256 6.30 3.83 5.94
N TYR A 257 5.81 2.70 6.45
CA TYR A 257 6.06 2.28 7.83
C TYR A 257 7.12 1.16 7.84
N LYS A 258 8.18 1.39 8.60
CA LYS A 258 9.31 0.48 8.76
C LYS A 258 9.70 0.32 10.23
#